data_9697806646632a970dd7b400ece0604f
#
_entry.id   9697806646632a970dd7b400ece0604f
#
_cell.length_a   1.000
_cell.length_b   1.000
_cell.length_c   1.000
_cell.angle_alpha   90.00
_cell.angle_beta   90.00
_cell.angle_gamma   90.00
#
_symmetry.space_group_name_H-M   'P 1'
#
loop_
_entity.id
_entity.type
_entity.pdbx_description
1 polymer ?
#
loop_
_entity_poly.entity_id
_entity_poly.type
_entity_poly.pdbx_seq_one_letter_code
_entity_poly.pdbx_strand_id
1 'polypeptide(L)'
;MRRRFFWLIVLSLGIAQQVSAQQTPAVPASPPDMLASAPAVASAPLANADDQPNEANRRITSYLTKKFGVAKERAAKLADIVSVTATKYSLPPALVYAIISIESRFQEKARGQHGATGLMQVVPSAHRGMLRNVKDLTEPNANVEAGSRILSSYVKAAGGNVQAGLKSYSGGSSAYAAKVMQRVDSFRFVLEPDDDAKAANETKARMVPVSESTSARNAQ
;
A
#
# COMPACT_ATOMS: atom_id res chain seq x y z
N MET A 1 5.39 -5.66 -32.18
CA MET A 1 6.64 -4.92 -31.91
C MET A 1 6.79 -4.77 -30.40
N ARG A 2 7.70 -5.52 -29.80
CA ARG A 2 7.94 -5.54 -28.34
C ARG A 2 8.87 -4.38 -27.99
N ARG A 3 8.35 -3.30 -27.41
CA ARG A 3 9.19 -2.21 -26.87
C ARG A 3 9.89 -2.71 -25.60
N ARG A 4 11.18 -3.03 -25.71
CA ARG A 4 12.09 -3.32 -24.61
C ARG A 4 12.43 -1.99 -23.93
N PHE A 5 11.92 -1.75 -22.73
CA PHE A 5 12.37 -0.65 -21.88
C PHE A 5 13.70 -1.03 -21.24
N PHE A 6 14.78 -0.41 -21.68
CA PHE A 6 16.09 -0.49 -21.05
C PHE A 6 16.10 0.41 -19.80
N TRP A 7 16.23 -0.20 -18.65
CA TRP A 7 16.56 0.50 -17.42
C TRP A 7 18.03 0.27 -17.10
N LEU A 8 18.84 1.32 -17.24
CA LEU A 8 20.22 1.34 -16.78
C LEU A 8 20.24 1.71 -15.29
N ILE A 9 20.59 0.76 -14.44
CA ILE A 9 20.89 1.01 -13.03
C ILE A 9 22.41 1.13 -12.93
N VAL A 10 22.88 2.32 -12.61
CA VAL A 10 24.28 2.60 -12.30
C VAL A 10 24.50 2.28 -10.81
N LEU A 11 25.40 1.35 -10.56
CA LEU A 11 25.86 0.97 -9.22
C LEU A 11 26.88 2.01 -8.75
N SER A 12 26.56 2.82 -7.74
CA SER A 12 27.56 3.66 -7.05
C SER A 12 27.98 3.01 -5.73
N LEU A 13 29.26 2.69 -5.66
CA LEU A 13 30.00 2.26 -4.49
C LEU A 13 30.16 3.45 -3.52
N GLY A 14 29.76 3.32 -2.27
CA GLY A 14 29.90 4.37 -1.23
C GLY A 14 30.47 3.82 0.06
N ILE A 15 31.65 4.13 0.30
CA ILE A 15 32.51 4.47 1.45
C ILE A 15 31.98 4.12 2.84
N ALA A 16 32.79 3.30 3.53
CA ALA A 16 32.76 3.03 4.94
C ALA A 16 33.26 4.23 5.75
N GLN A 17 32.55 4.58 6.83
CA GLN A 17 33.13 5.35 7.93
C GLN A 17 32.84 4.64 9.25
N GLN A 18 33.93 4.33 9.93
CA GLN A 18 33.99 3.89 11.30
C GLN A 18 33.73 5.04 12.25
N VAL A 19 32.98 4.85 13.31
CA VAL A 19 33.04 5.67 14.52
C VAL A 19 32.96 4.80 15.76
N SER A 20 33.87 5.10 16.63
CA SER A 20 34.28 4.51 17.89
C SER A 20 33.20 4.38 18.95
N ALA A 21 33.44 3.41 19.82
CA ALA A 21 32.78 3.17 21.11
C ALA A 21 33.04 4.29 22.11
N GLN A 22 32.08 4.58 23.00
CA GLN A 22 32.32 4.91 24.41
C GLN A 22 31.06 4.80 25.29
N GLN A 23 31.15 3.90 26.24
CA GLN A 23 30.83 3.99 27.69
C GLN A 23 29.40 4.24 28.15
N THR A 24 28.91 3.19 28.84
CA THR A 24 27.87 3.23 29.88
C THR A 24 28.36 3.94 31.15
N PRO A 25 27.45 4.50 31.97
CA PRO A 25 27.33 3.96 33.30
C PRO A 25 25.89 3.83 33.88
N ALA A 26 25.75 2.70 34.59
CA ALA A 26 25.08 2.51 35.89
C ALA A 26 23.65 3.04 36.17
N VAL A 27 22.82 2.07 36.53
CA VAL A 27 21.55 2.12 37.26
C VAL A 27 21.77 2.60 38.71
N PRO A 28 20.74 3.25 39.35
CA PRO A 28 20.21 2.64 40.56
C PRO A 28 18.66 2.65 40.71
N ALA A 29 18.16 1.49 41.15
CA ALA A 29 17.15 1.21 42.18
C ALA A 29 15.81 1.99 42.24
N SER A 30 14.72 1.19 42.15
CA SER A 30 13.37 1.43 42.74
C SER A 30 13.41 1.30 44.30
N PRO A 31 12.30 1.49 45.07
CA PRO A 31 10.87 1.64 44.86
C PRO A 31 10.24 2.74 45.79
N PRO A 32 8.96 2.81 46.23
CA PRO A 32 7.94 1.77 46.44
C PRO A 32 6.48 2.11 46.00
N ASP A 33 5.63 1.11 46.11
CA ASP A 33 4.18 1.02 46.04
C ASP A 33 3.37 2.23 46.53
N MET A 34 2.36 2.59 45.75
CA MET A 34 1.11 3.17 46.22
C MET A 34 -0.06 2.57 45.43
N LEU A 35 -0.84 1.74 46.07
CA LEU A 35 -2.20 1.34 45.65
C LEU A 35 -3.06 2.60 45.50
N ALA A 36 -3.60 2.81 44.32
CA ALA A 36 -4.78 3.66 44.16
C ALA A 36 -5.76 2.96 43.21
N SER A 37 -6.90 2.63 43.78
CA SER A 37 -8.07 2.06 43.11
C SER A 37 -8.48 2.86 41.88
N ALA A 38 -8.49 2.23 40.71
CA ALA A 38 -9.16 2.75 39.55
C ALA A 38 -10.63 2.31 39.54
N PRO A 39 -11.59 3.18 39.24
CA PRO A 39 -12.98 2.79 39.08
C PRO A 39 -13.12 1.96 37.77
N ALA A 40 -13.86 0.86 37.88
CA ALA A 40 -14.26 0.03 36.76
C ALA A 40 -15.05 0.86 35.75
N VAL A 41 -14.41 1.20 34.66
CA VAL A 41 -15.11 1.67 33.47
C VAL A 41 -15.76 0.46 32.79
N ALA A 42 -17.09 0.47 32.82
CA ALA A 42 -17.93 -0.49 32.16
C ALA A 42 -17.46 -0.67 30.70
N SER A 43 -17.07 -1.89 30.37
CA SER A 43 -16.85 -2.31 28.98
C SER A 43 -18.17 -2.19 28.24
N ALA A 44 -18.35 -1.12 27.50
CA ALA A 44 -19.34 -1.07 26.46
C ALA A 44 -18.98 -2.16 25.41
N PRO A 45 -19.94 -2.95 24.93
CA PRO A 45 -19.67 -3.89 23.86
C PRO A 45 -19.25 -3.07 22.63
N LEU A 46 -18.03 -3.28 22.15
CA LEU A 46 -17.66 -2.86 20.81
C LEU A 46 -18.53 -3.66 19.86
N ALA A 47 -19.69 -3.07 19.52
CA ALA A 47 -20.53 -3.57 18.46
C ALA A 47 -19.69 -3.64 17.19
N ASN A 48 -19.58 -4.85 16.68
CA ASN A 48 -19.33 -5.25 15.30
C ASN A 48 -19.12 -4.08 14.35
N ALA A 49 -17.87 -3.62 14.21
CA ALA A 49 -17.46 -2.88 13.04
C ALA A 49 -17.52 -3.90 11.90
N ASP A 50 -18.59 -3.80 11.14
CA ASP A 50 -18.98 -4.61 10.00
C ASP A 50 -17.78 -5.11 9.21
N ASP A 51 -17.82 -6.40 8.93
CA ASP A 51 -17.00 -7.16 7.97
C ASP A 51 -17.30 -6.72 6.51
N GLN A 52 -17.79 -5.50 6.31
CA GLN A 52 -18.02 -4.88 5.03
C GLN A 52 -16.70 -4.25 4.54
N PRO A 53 -16.20 -4.67 3.37
CA PRO A 53 -15.04 -4.05 2.79
C PRO A 53 -15.24 -2.54 2.78
N ASN A 54 -14.30 -1.82 3.36
CA ASN A 54 -14.27 -0.35 3.34
C ASN A 54 -14.59 0.11 1.91
N GLU A 55 -15.40 1.14 1.76
CA GLU A 55 -15.85 1.61 0.45
C GLU A 55 -14.68 1.95 -0.49
N ALA A 56 -13.58 2.47 0.05
CA ALA A 56 -12.34 2.66 -0.69
C ALA A 56 -11.81 1.33 -1.27
N ASN A 57 -11.87 0.23 -0.50
CA ASN A 57 -11.46 -1.09 -0.96
C ASN A 57 -12.39 -1.63 -2.06
N ARG A 58 -13.69 -1.34 -2.00
CA ARG A 58 -14.63 -1.71 -3.09
C ARG A 58 -14.35 -0.92 -4.37
N ARG A 59 -14.12 0.39 -4.26
CA ARG A 59 -13.80 1.25 -5.41
C ARG A 59 -12.50 0.83 -6.08
N ILE A 60 -11.44 0.62 -5.30
CA ILE A 60 -10.15 0.19 -5.85
C ILE A 60 -10.21 -1.20 -6.46
N THR A 61 -10.91 -2.16 -5.84
CA THR A 61 -11.15 -3.49 -6.39
C THR A 61 -11.79 -3.41 -7.77
N SER A 62 -12.88 -2.63 -7.90
CA SER A 62 -13.55 -2.40 -9.18
C SER A 62 -12.62 -1.75 -10.23
N TYR A 63 -11.85 -0.75 -9.81
CA TYR A 63 -10.89 -0.06 -10.68
C TYR A 63 -9.80 -1.01 -11.19
N LEU A 64 -9.18 -1.80 -10.30
CA LEU A 64 -8.14 -2.77 -10.69
C LEU A 64 -8.68 -3.82 -11.65
N THR A 65 -9.89 -4.31 -11.41
CA THR A 65 -10.53 -5.29 -12.29
C THR A 65 -10.80 -4.69 -13.68
N LYS A 66 -11.41 -3.51 -13.75
CA LYS A 66 -11.78 -2.86 -15.01
C LYS A 66 -10.58 -2.33 -15.80
N LYS A 67 -9.62 -1.70 -15.12
CA LYS A 67 -8.51 -0.99 -15.76
C LYS A 67 -7.32 -1.89 -16.07
N PHE A 68 -7.04 -2.88 -15.23
CA PHE A 68 -5.86 -3.73 -15.32
C PHE A 68 -6.17 -5.21 -15.57
N GLY A 69 -7.45 -5.60 -15.58
CA GLY A 69 -7.85 -6.98 -15.79
C GLY A 69 -7.51 -7.92 -14.63
N VAL A 70 -7.34 -7.38 -13.42
CA VAL A 70 -7.09 -8.19 -12.23
C VAL A 70 -8.37 -8.93 -11.85
N ALA A 71 -8.32 -10.24 -11.61
CA ALA A 71 -9.47 -10.98 -11.12
C ALA A 71 -10.00 -10.39 -9.81
N LYS A 72 -11.32 -10.31 -9.64
CA LYS A 72 -11.98 -9.59 -8.56
C LYS A 72 -11.47 -10.00 -7.17
N GLU A 73 -11.33 -11.29 -6.94
CA GLU A 73 -10.89 -11.86 -5.66
C GLU A 73 -9.44 -11.48 -5.34
N ARG A 74 -8.56 -11.47 -6.37
CA ARG A 74 -7.17 -11.01 -6.22
C ARG A 74 -7.10 -9.51 -6.00
N ALA A 75 -7.93 -8.73 -6.67
CA ALA A 75 -8.01 -7.29 -6.48
C ALA A 75 -8.49 -6.93 -5.07
N ALA A 76 -9.49 -7.62 -4.53
CA ALA A 76 -9.97 -7.44 -3.17
C ALA A 76 -8.88 -7.79 -2.14
N LYS A 77 -8.26 -8.98 -2.28
CA LYS A 77 -7.13 -9.37 -1.40
C LYS A 77 -5.99 -8.35 -1.45
N LEU A 78 -5.66 -7.82 -2.61
CA LEU A 78 -4.62 -6.81 -2.74
C LEU A 78 -5.04 -5.47 -2.10
N ALA A 79 -6.32 -5.12 -2.15
CA ALA A 79 -6.83 -3.93 -1.49
C ALA A 79 -6.60 -3.99 0.03
N ASP A 80 -6.89 -5.13 0.65
CA ASP A 80 -6.65 -5.35 2.08
C ASP A 80 -5.15 -5.31 2.41
N ILE A 81 -4.32 -6.00 1.63
CA ILE A 81 -2.85 -6.00 1.81
C ILE A 81 -2.30 -4.57 1.75
N VAL A 82 -2.69 -3.80 0.75
CA VAL A 82 -2.18 -2.42 0.58
C VAL A 82 -2.68 -1.52 1.70
N SER A 83 -3.94 -1.63 2.13
CA SER A 83 -4.50 -0.85 3.23
C SER A 83 -3.70 -1.05 4.52
N VAL A 84 -3.51 -2.32 4.92
CA VAL A 84 -2.73 -2.67 6.13
C VAL A 84 -1.28 -2.23 6.02
N THR A 85 -0.65 -2.51 4.87
CA THR A 85 0.79 -2.24 4.69
C THR A 85 1.09 -0.75 4.59
N ALA A 86 0.26 0.02 3.88
CA ALA A 86 0.41 1.46 3.76
C ALA A 86 0.33 2.15 5.13
N THR A 87 -0.64 1.75 5.96
CA THR A 87 -0.76 2.21 7.35
C THR A 87 0.50 1.86 8.15
N LYS A 88 0.94 0.61 8.11
CA LYS A 88 2.13 0.11 8.83
C LYS A 88 3.40 0.92 8.53
N TYR A 89 3.59 1.31 7.29
CA TYR A 89 4.79 2.02 6.84
C TYR A 89 4.60 3.53 6.65
N SER A 90 3.45 4.06 7.05
CA SER A 90 3.10 5.49 6.92
C SER A 90 3.26 6.00 5.49
N LEU A 91 2.78 5.22 4.53
CA LEU A 91 2.75 5.56 3.12
C LEU A 91 1.31 5.82 2.66
N PRO A 92 1.07 6.78 1.76
CA PRO A 92 -0.25 6.91 1.12
C PRO A 92 -0.58 5.62 0.33
N PRO A 93 -1.78 5.02 0.50
CA PRO A 93 -2.17 3.84 -0.28
C PRO A 93 -2.09 4.08 -1.80
N ALA A 94 -2.48 5.27 -2.26
CA ALA A 94 -2.37 5.68 -3.66
C ALA A 94 -0.93 5.57 -4.21
N LEU A 95 0.08 5.86 -3.38
CA LEU A 95 1.48 5.74 -3.75
C LEU A 95 1.89 4.27 -3.97
N VAL A 96 1.44 3.38 -3.09
CA VAL A 96 1.73 1.94 -3.21
C VAL A 96 1.10 1.38 -4.49
N TYR A 97 -0.17 1.69 -4.77
CA TYR A 97 -0.83 1.29 -6.02
C TYR A 97 -0.14 1.86 -7.26
N ALA A 98 0.27 3.13 -7.22
CA ALA A 98 0.98 3.76 -8.32
C ALA A 98 2.26 3.00 -8.68
N ILE A 99 3.06 2.63 -7.68
CA ILE A 99 4.27 1.83 -7.86
C ILE A 99 3.93 0.47 -8.45
N ILE A 100 3.02 -0.30 -7.85
CA ILE A 100 2.62 -1.63 -8.34
C ILE A 100 2.16 -1.57 -9.81
N SER A 101 1.40 -0.53 -10.17
CA SER A 101 0.91 -0.35 -11.53
C SER A 101 2.01 -0.14 -12.57
N ILE A 102 3.13 0.47 -12.17
CA ILE A 102 4.29 0.76 -13.03
C ILE A 102 5.24 -0.44 -13.07
N GLU A 103 5.50 -1.05 -11.92
CA GLU A 103 6.49 -2.11 -11.76
C GLU A 103 6.03 -3.43 -12.37
N SER A 104 4.82 -3.86 -12.08
CA SER A 104 4.35 -5.18 -12.49
C SER A 104 3.03 -5.18 -13.27
N ARG A 105 2.32 -4.03 -13.32
CA ARG A 105 0.93 -3.98 -13.77
C ARG A 105 0.04 -4.98 -13.02
N PHE A 106 0.27 -5.12 -11.73
CA PHE A 106 -0.44 -6.03 -10.82
C PHE A 106 -0.20 -7.53 -11.09
N GLN A 107 0.91 -7.87 -11.73
CA GLN A 107 1.31 -9.28 -11.93
C GLN A 107 2.14 -9.75 -10.74
N GLU A 108 1.56 -10.62 -9.91
CA GLU A 108 2.16 -11.12 -8.67
C GLU A 108 3.49 -11.85 -8.88
N LYS A 109 3.60 -12.58 -10.00
CA LYS A 109 4.78 -13.39 -10.36
C LYS A 109 5.70 -12.69 -11.38
N ALA A 110 5.58 -11.36 -11.52
CA ALA A 110 6.43 -10.61 -12.43
C ALA A 110 7.92 -10.82 -12.11
N ARG A 111 8.73 -10.95 -13.17
CA ARG A 111 10.19 -11.05 -13.09
C ARG A 111 10.81 -9.96 -13.93
N GLY A 112 11.74 -9.22 -13.37
CA GLY A 112 12.46 -8.14 -14.00
C GLY A 112 13.96 -8.35 -14.03
N GLN A 113 14.68 -7.30 -14.39
CA GLN A 113 16.15 -7.31 -14.42
C GLN A 113 16.71 -7.42 -12.98
N HIS A 114 17.96 -7.90 -12.87
CA HIS A 114 18.67 -8.06 -11.60
C HIS A 114 17.92 -8.90 -10.54
N GLY A 115 17.02 -9.77 -10.97
CA GLY A 115 16.19 -10.58 -10.10
C GLY A 115 15.03 -9.84 -9.44
N ALA A 116 14.65 -8.67 -9.97
CA ALA A 116 13.46 -7.95 -9.52
C ALA A 116 12.23 -8.87 -9.56
N THR A 117 11.47 -8.91 -8.48
CA THR A 117 10.43 -9.93 -8.30
C THR A 117 9.15 -9.30 -7.77
N GLY A 118 8.01 -9.77 -8.30
CA GLY A 118 6.67 -9.55 -7.78
C GLY A 118 6.06 -8.19 -8.04
N LEU A 119 5.02 -7.86 -7.29
CA LEU A 119 4.19 -6.67 -7.49
C LEU A 119 4.96 -5.35 -7.51
N MET A 120 5.90 -5.17 -6.58
CA MET A 120 6.71 -3.96 -6.44
C MET A 120 8.13 -4.11 -6.99
N GLN A 121 8.42 -5.18 -7.74
CA GLN A 121 9.72 -5.47 -8.36
C GLN A 121 10.90 -5.31 -7.40
N VAL A 122 10.78 -5.96 -6.24
CA VAL A 122 11.83 -5.95 -5.20
C VAL A 122 13.05 -6.72 -5.69
N VAL A 123 14.25 -6.10 -5.58
CA VAL A 123 15.53 -6.70 -5.98
C VAL A 123 16.22 -7.28 -4.73
N PRO A 124 16.30 -8.63 -4.58
CA PRO A 124 16.82 -9.27 -3.37
C PRO A 124 18.29 -8.94 -3.08
N SER A 125 19.11 -8.86 -4.12
CA SER A 125 20.54 -8.57 -3.98
C SER A 125 20.83 -7.18 -3.42
N ALA A 126 19.97 -6.20 -3.72
CA ALA A 126 20.11 -4.82 -3.26
C ALA A 126 19.65 -4.63 -1.79
N HIS A 127 18.82 -5.53 -1.27
CA HIS A 127 18.16 -5.34 0.04
C HIS A 127 18.30 -6.55 0.98
N ARG A 128 19.42 -7.28 0.91
CA ARG A 128 19.65 -8.52 1.66
C ARG A 128 19.35 -8.41 3.15
N GLY A 129 19.74 -7.30 3.78
CA GLY A 129 19.52 -7.07 5.21
C GLY A 129 18.04 -6.99 5.59
N MET A 130 17.23 -6.32 4.76
CA MET A 130 15.80 -6.17 5.00
C MET A 130 15.00 -7.43 4.64
N LEU A 131 15.54 -8.29 3.78
CA LEU A 131 14.83 -9.44 3.22
C LEU A 131 15.19 -10.78 3.85
N ARG A 132 15.97 -10.80 4.95
CA ARG A 132 16.43 -12.04 5.60
C ARG A 132 15.31 -13.03 5.92
N ASN A 133 14.15 -12.53 6.30
CA ASN A 133 12.99 -13.34 6.71
C ASN A 133 11.93 -13.47 5.62
N VAL A 134 12.18 -12.94 4.42
CA VAL A 134 11.23 -13.03 3.29
C VAL A 134 11.55 -14.29 2.50
N LYS A 135 10.65 -15.28 2.55
CA LYS A 135 10.85 -16.58 1.90
C LYS A 135 10.51 -16.56 0.42
N ASP A 136 9.45 -15.86 0.05
CA ASP A 136 8.97 -15.79 -1.34
C ASP A 136 8.46 -14.39 -1.68
N LEU A 137 9.15 -13.73 -2.60
CA LEU A 137 8.76 -12.42 -3.14
C LEU A 137 7.69 -12.51 -4.25
N THR A 138 7.24 -13.68 -4.63
CA THR A 138 6.08 -13.83 -5.52
C THR A 138 4.76 -13.85 -4.74
N GLU A 139 4.82 -14.00 -3.42
CA GLU A 139 3.68 -13.89 -2.53
C GLU A 139 3.26 -12.41 -2.39
N PRO A 140 1.99 -12.05 -2.68
CA PRO A 140 1.55 -10.65 -2.70
C PRO A 140 1.82 -9.90 -1.41
N ASN A 141 1.46 -10.48 -0.27
CA ASN A 141 1.64 -9.84 1.04
C ASN A 141 3.13 -9.61 1.35
N ALA A 142 3.96 -10.64 1.18
CA ALA A 142 5.40 -10.54 1.42
C ALA A 142 6.07 -9.51 0.50
N ASN A 143 5.62 -9.41 -0.75
CA ASN A 143 6.17 -8.48 -1.72
C ASN A 143 5.80 -7.03 -1.43
N VAL A 144 4.49 -6.75 -1.20
CA VAL A 144 4.01 -5.40 -0.89
C VAL A 144 4.61 -4.91 0.42
N GLU A 145 4.71 -5.78 1.43
CA GLU A 145 5.36 -5.43 2.69
C GLU A 145 6.84 -5.10 2.52
N ALA A 146 7.59 -5.96 1.82
CA ALA A 146 9.01 -5.74 1.55
C ALA A 146 9.25 -4.45 0.76
N GLY A 147 8.52 -4.24 -0.33
CA GLY A 147 8.63 -3.06 -1.18
C GLY A 147 8.27 -1.77 -0.44
N SER A 148 7.18 -1.79 0.35
CA SER A 148 6.75 -0.64 1.15
C SER A 148 7.75 -0.31 2.26
N ARG A 149 8.30 -1.31 2.94
CA ARG A 149 9.37 -1.13 3.93
C ARG A 149 10.60 -0.47 3.32
N ILE A 150 11.04 -0.94 2.15
CA ILE A 150 12.18 -0.38 1.42
C ILE A 150 11.88 1.08 1.03
N LEU A 151 10.72 1.35 0.43
CA LEU A 151 10.33 2.71 0.06
C LEU A 151 10.27 3.63 1.28
N SER A 152 9.62 3.21 2.37
CA SER A 152 9.54 4.00 3.59
C SER A 152 10.93 4.34 4.15
N SER A 153 11.90 3.41 4.07
CA SER A 153 13.26 3.68 4.48
C SER A 153 13.94 4.78 3.65
N TYR A 154 13.73 4.77 2.32
CA TYR A 154 14.24 5.81 1.44
C TYR A 154 13.56 7.16 1.64
N VAL A 155 12.25 7.17 1.86
CA VAL A 155 11.50 8.41 2.15
C VAL A 155 11.98 9.02 3.48
N LYS A 156 12.16 8.19 4.51
CA LYS A 156 12.72 8.64 5.80
C LYS A 156 14.14 9.19 5.66
N ALA A 157 15.00 8.48 4.92
CA ALA A 157 16.37 8.94 4.65
C ALA A 157 16.41 10.26 3.85
N ALA A 158 15.37 10.53 3.07
CA ALA A 158 15.18 11.79 2.34
C ALA A 158 14.45 12.87 3.14
N GLY A 159 14.36 12.76 4.47
CA GLY A 159 13.68 13.74 5.33
C GLY A 159 12.18 13.84 5.09
N GLY A 160 11.53 12.76 4.65
CA GLY A 160 10.10 12.73 4.32
C GLY A 160 9.77 13.10 2.87
N ASN A 161 10.77 13.47 2.06
CA ASN A 161 10.54 13.79 0.65
C ASN A 161 10.28 12.54 -0.18
N VAL A 162 9.01 12.33 -0.54
CA VAL A 162 8.54 11.16 -1.30
C VAL A 162 9.21 11.08 -2.67
N GLN A 163 9.36 12.20 -3.39
CA GLN A 163 9.95 12.20 -4.72
C GLN A 163 11.44 11.81 -4.69
N ALA A 164 12.18 12.29 -3.69
CA ALA A 164 13.57 11.88 -3.47
C ALA A 164 13.66 10.40 -3.05
N GLY A 165 12.76 9.93 -2.19
CA GLY A 165 12.64 8.52 -1.83
C GLY A 165 12.37 7.62 -3.04
N LEU A 166 11.45 8.01 -3.93
CA LEU A 166 11.16 7.29 -5.19
C LEU A 166 12.35 7.27 -6.13
N LYS A 167 13.10 8.38 -6.23
CA LYS A 167 14.35 8.41 -6.99
C LYS A 167 15.34 7.37 -6.46
N SER A 168 15.52 7.28 -5.16
CA SER A 168 16.39 6.27 -4.53
C SER A 168 15.85 4.85 -4.74
N TYR A 169 14.54 4.65 -4.61
CA TYR A 169 13.88 3.37 -4.84
C TYR A 169 14.16 2.80 -6.25
N SER A 170 14.20 3.66 -7.25
CA SER A 170 14.45 3.30 -8.66
C SER A 170 15.94 3.28 -9.05
N GLY A 171 16.86 3.37 -8.12
CA GLY A 171 18.28 3.45 -8.43
C GLY A 171 18.73 4.77 -9.03
N GLY A 172 18.05 5.88 -8.74
CA GLY A 172 18.46 7.24 -9.12
C GLY A 172 17.61 7.91 -10.22
N SER A 173 16.55 7.28 -10.72
CA SER A 173 15.75 7.82 -11.81
C SER A 173 14.73 8.88 -11.39
N SER A 174 14.97 10.14 -11.75
CA SER A 174 14.01 11.24 -11.57
C SER A 174 12.77 11.08 -12.49
N ALA A 175 12.95 10.51 -13.68
CA ALA A 175 11.84 10.23 -14.60
C ALA A 175 10.88 9.18 -14.02
N TYR A 176 11.41 8.18 -13.32
CA TYR A 176 10.59 7.22 -12.59
C TYR A 176 9.76 7.91 -11.50
N ALA A 177 10.41 8.72 -10.66
CA ALA A 177 9.74 9.43 -9.59
C ALA A 177 8.59 10.30 -10.12
N ALA A 178 8.84 11.09 -11.18
CA ALA A 178 7.81 11.90 -11.82
C ALA A 178 6.63 11.06 -12.35
N LYS A 179 6.93 9.92 -13.01
CA LYS A 179 5.91 9.00 -13.52
C LYS A 179 5.06 8.39 -12.40
N VAL A 180 5.68 8.02 -11.26
CA VAL A 180 4.95 7.52 -10.10
C VAL A 180 4.04 8.61 -9.56
N MET A 181 4.54 9.82 -9.35
CA MET A 181 3.74 10.94 -8.81
C MET A 181 2.52 11.24 -9.70
N GLN A 182 2.69 11.29 -11.02
CA GLN A 182 1.58 11.43 -11.96
C GLN A 182 0.55 10.30 -11.83
N ARG A 183 1.00 9.07 -11.54
CA ARG A 183 0.12 7.92 -11.36
C ARG A 183 -0.62 7.95 -10.02
N VAL A 184 -0.02 8.53 -8.98
CA VAL A 184 -0.63 8.70 -7.65
C VAL A 184 -1.96 9.43 -7.75
N ASP A 185 -2.06 10.49 -8.54
CA ASP A 185 -3.29 11.27 -8.67
C ASP A 185 -4.46 10.44 -9.19
N SER A 186 -4.20 9.52 -10.14
CA SER A 186 -5.23 8.61 -10.64
C SER A 186 -5.76 7.65 -9.57
N PHE A 187 -4.89 7.19 -8.66
CA PHE A 187 -5.31 6.30 -7.56
C PHE A 187 -5.93 7.05 -6.40
N ARG A 188 -5.49 8.29 -6.13
CA ARG A 188 -6.11 9.15 -5.12
C ARG A 188 -7.56 9.42 -5.45
N PHE A 189 -7.86 9.81 -6.70
CA PHE A 189 -9.22 10.02 -7.16
C PHE A 189 -10.13 8.78 -6.99
N VAL A 190 -9.57 7.57 -7.15
CA VAL A 190 -10.33 6.33 -6.95
C VAL A 190 -10.59 6.05 -5.46
N LEU A 191 -9.60 6.31 -4.61
CA LEU A 191 -9.67 6.02 -3.18
C LEU A 191 -10.49 7.08 -2.42
N GLU A 192 -10.34 8.34 -2.81
CA GLU A 192 -10.92 9.53 -2.19
C GLU A 192 -11.58 10.38 -3.30
N PRO A 193 -12.74 9.98 -3.84
CA PRO A 193 -13.44 10.82 -4.79
C PRO A 193 -13.90 12.09 -4.10
N ASP A 194 -13.78 13.22 -4.79
CA ASP A 194 -14.28 14.51 -4.33
C ASP A 194 -15.75 14.41 -3.91
N ASP A 195 -16.18 15.15 -2.88
CA ASP A 195 -17.52 15.08 -2.31
C ASP A 195 -18.63 15.35 -3.36
N ASP A 196 -18.35 16.12 -4.39
CA ASP A 196 -19.26 16.35 -5.53
C ASP A 196 -19.50 15.07 -6.35
N ALA A 197 -18.49 14.23 -6.53
CA ALA A 197 -18.63 12.94 -7.22
C ALA A 197 -19.38 11.92 -6.36
N LYS A 198 -19.28 12.02 -5.04
CA LYS A 198 -20.02 11.20 -4.08
C LYS A 198 -21.50 11.53 -4.11
N ALA A 199 -21.85 12.81 -4.07
CA ALA A 199 -23.24 13.29 -4.17
C ALA A 199 -23.90 12.88 -5.49
N ALA A 200 -23.18 12.97 -6.61
CA ALA A 200 -23.67 12.53 -7.93
C ALA A 200 -23.94 11.01 -7.99
N ASN A 201 -23.11 10.21 -7.34
CA ASN A 201 -23.25 8.75 -7.31
C ASN A 201 -24.39 8.31 -6.38
N GLU A 202 -24.60 8.98 -5.25
CA GLU A 202 -25.71 8.75 -4.33
C GLU A 202 -27.05 9.13 -4.97
N THR A 203 -27.08 10.23 -5.73
CA THR A 203 -28.27 10.65 -6.49
C THR A 203 -28.62 9.63 -7.57
N LYS A 204 -27.63 9.08 -8.27
CA LYS A 204 -27.82 8.05 -9.30
C LYS A 204 -28.31 6.72 -8.71
N ALA A 205 -27.82 6.33 -7.52
CA ALA A 205 -28.27 5.14 -6.82
C ALA A 205 -29.74 5.27 -6.33
N ARG A 206 -30.18 6.48 -5.97
CA ARG A 206 -31.56 6.75 -5.58
C ARG A 206 -32.55 6.78 -6.75
N MET A 207 -32.08 6.97 -7.97
CA MET A 207 -32.91 7.06 -9.19
C MET A 207 -33.11 5.72 -9.91
N VAL A 208 -32.74 4.58 -9.31
CA VAL A 208 -33.13 3.27 -9.86
C VAL A 208 -34.64 3.09 -9.60
N PRO A 209 -35.50 3.10 -10.64
CA PRO A 209 -36.94 2.93 -10.42
C PRO A 209 -37.18 1.52 -9.84
N VAL A 210 -37.87 1.48 -8.72
CA VAL A 210 -38.50 0.26 -8.23
C VAL A 210 -39.51 -0.14 -9.28
N SER A 211 -39.24 -1.20 -10.05
CA SER A 211 -40.22 -1.79 -10.92
C SER A 211 -41.34 -2.35 -10.06
N GLU A 212 -42.48 -1.64 -10.05
CA GLU A 212 -43.72 -2.11 -9.49
C GLU A 212 -44.11 -3.43 -10.15
N SER A 213 -44.01 -4.50 -9.37
CA SER A 213 -44.69 -5.75 -9.69
C SER A 213 -46.19 -5.57 -9.42
N THR A 214 -46.91 -5.02 -10.42
CA THR A 214 -48.36 -5.02 -10.39
C THR A 214 -48.83 -6.46 -10.67
N SER A 215 -49.13 -7.18 -9.60
CA SER A 215 -49.90 -8.40 -9.63
C SER A 215 -51.32 -8.06 -10.06
N ALA A 216 -51.68 -8.32 -11.31
CA ALA A 216 -53.08 -8.36 -11.74
C ALA A 216 -53.76 -9.62 -11.21
N ARG A 217 -54.43 -9.47 -10.08
CA ARG A 217 -55.48 -10.36 -9.62
C ARG A 217 -56.79 -9.85 -10.24
N ASN A 218 -57.42 -10.65 -11.11
CA ASN A 218 -58.89 -10.68 -11.37
C ASN A 218 -59.12 -11.84 -12.33
N ALA A 219 -59.81 -12.87 -11.91
CA ALA A 219 -61.24 -13.07 -11.64
C ALA A 219 -61.99 -13.52 -12.90
N GLN A 220 -62.46 -14.63 -12.84
CA GLN A 220 -63.63 -15.38 -13.29
C GLN A 220 -63.33 -16.67 -14.00
#